data_d49c578a2f4b68f1182667075880d97c
#
_entry.id   d49c578a2f4b68f1182667075880d97c
#
_cell.length_a   1.000
_cell.length_b   1.000
_cell.length_c   1.000
_cell.angle_alpha   90.00
_cell.angle_beta   90.00
_cell.angle_gamma   90.00
#
_symmetry.space_group_name_H-M   'P 1'
#
loop_
_entity.id
_entity.type
_entity.pdbx_description
1 polymer ?
#
loop_
_entity_poly.entity_id
_entity_poly.type
_entity_poly.pdbx_seq_one_letter_code
_entity_poly.pdbx_strand_id
1 'polypeptide(L)'
;NILLENFSASIMRQGFQSLNPFIANGYIKKPEVNIEYKKYTHSLSYFAKANYADFDINRIKYLPPNTLKNNQTGKRLITEIGAETTYALSYFDLSINGLLINKKYNLDDSKTPHKTTSIPSIEVKISSLLKQPSQKSLAILVPEIVYQKTNYKNQSRDPIFDLHQSNYGNFNWLNTRYF
;
A
#
# COMPACT_ATOMS: atom_id res chain seq x y z
N ASN A 1 6.27 16.92 10.48
CA ASN A 1 4.92 16.45 10.18
C ASN A 1 3.99 17.67 10.13
N ILE A 2 3.13 17.69 9.13
CA ILE A 2 2.04 18.66 8.97
C ILE A 2 0.75 17.86 9.02
N LEU A 3 -0.20 18.30 9.83
CA LEU A 3 -1.50 17.66 9.95
C LEU A 3 -2.59 18.75 9.88
N LEU A 4 -3.46 18.63 8.90
CA LEU A 4 -4.66 19.45 8.73
C LEU A 4 -5.87 18.50 8.66
N GLU A 5 -7.09 19.02 8.74
CA GLU A 5 -8.32 18.21 8.82
C GLU A 5 -8.41 17.08 7.77
N ASN A 6 -8.07 17.38 6.52
CA ASN A 6 -8.16 16.43 5.39
C ASN A 6 -6.80 16.12 4.76
N PHE A 7 -5.71 16.64 5.30
CA PHE A 7 -4.40 16.56 4.71
C PHE A 7 -3.34 16.25 5.76
N SER A 8 -2.46 15.32 5.45
CA SER A 8 -1.27 15.05 6.25
C SER A 8 -0.04 14.95 5.37
N ALA A 9 1.07 15.45 5.87
CA ALA A 9 2.37 15.30 5.24
C ALA A 9 3.44 15.01 6.29
N SER A 10 4.33 14.09 5.96
CA SER A 10 5.47 13.76 6.80
C SER A 10 6.72 13.59 5.97
N ILE A 11 7.85 13.98 6.53
CA ILE A 11 9.17 13.72 5.99
C ILE A 11 9.99 13.04 7.09
N MET A 12 10.68 11.99 6.74
CA MET A 12 11.50 11.23 7.67
C MET A 12 12.75 10.67 7.00
N ARG A 13 13.72 10.33 7.80
CA ARG A 13 14.87 9.53 7.41
C ARG A 13 14.82 8.24 8.20
N GLN A 14 14.90 7.11 7.52
CA GLN A 14 14.84 5.80 8.14
C GLN A 14 16.07 4.99 7.74
N GLY A 15 16.72 4.40 8.73
CA GLY A 15 17.82 3.44 8.54
C GLY A 15 17.58 2.23 9.41
N PHE A 16 18.03 1.08 8.96
CA PHE A 16 17.99 -0.17 9.71
C PHE A 16 19.41 -0.59 10.03
N GLN A 17 19.64 -1.01 11.26
CA GLN A 17 20.86 -1.64 11.69
C GLN A 17 20.55 -3.08 12.09
N SER A 18 21.20 -4.05 11.45
CA SER A 18 21.12 -5.43 11.90
C SER A 18 22.00 -5.61 13.12
N LEU A 19 21.45 -6.21 14.17
CA LEU A 19 22.23 -6.64 15.34
C LEU A 19 23.00 -7.94 15.06
N ASN A 20 22.66 -8.65 13.99
CA ASN A 20 23.37 -9.84 13.56
C ASN A 20 24.45 -9.44 12.53
N PRO A 21 25.74 -9.64 12.80
CA PRO A 21 26.81 -9.26 11.89
C PRO A 21 26.81 -10.04 10.56
N PHE A 22 26.09 -11.16 10.50
CA PHE A 22 25.95 -11.99 9.29
C PHE A 22 24.76 -11.60 8.40
N ILE A 23 23.92 -10.68 8.86
CA ILE A 23 22.76 -10.19 8.09
C ILE A 23 23.10 -8.81 7.56
N ALA A 24 22.98 -8.64 6.24
CA ALA A 24 23.14 -7.34 5.62
C ALA A 24 22.13 -6.32 6.18
N ASN A 25 22.59 -5.11 6.44
CA ASN A 25 21.68 -4.01 6.76
C ASN A 25 20.74 -3.78 5.58
N GLY A 26 19.48 -3.49 5.90
CA GLY A 26 18.49 -3.14 4.92
C GLY A 26 18.76 -1.78 4.26
N TYR A 27 17.89 -1.41 3.35
CA TYR A 27 17.94 -0.11 2.71
C TYR A 27 17.76 1.02 3.71
N ILE A 28 18.45 2.13 3.46
CA ILE A 28 18.24 3.40 4.15
C ILE A 28 17.36 4.26 3.24
N LYS A 29 16.35 4.90 3.80
CA LYS A 29 15.51 5.88 3.11
C LYS A 29 16.00 7.30 3.43
N LYS A 30 16.40 8.05 2.39
CA LYS A 30 17.01 9.40 2.51
C LYS A 30 16.53 10.35 1.41
N PRO A 31 15.44 11.08 1.54
CA PRO A 31 14.37 11.02 2.54
C PRO A 31 13.28 10.01 2.20
N GLU A 32 12.35 9.82 3.13
CA GLU A 32 11.02 9.31 2.85
C GLU A 32 10.00 10.43 3.09
N VAL A 33 9.15 10.70 2.09
CA VAL A 33 8.11 11.71 2.13
C VAL A 33 6.77 11.02 1.92
N ASN A 34 5.84 11.22 2.86
CA ASN A 34 4.47 10.72 2.76
C ASN A 34 3.53 11.92 2.72
N ILE A 35 2.60 11.87 1.80
CA ILE A 35 1.52 12.84 1.65
C ILE A 35 0.22 12.06 1.56
N GLU A 36 -0.76 12.46 2.33
CA GLU A 36 -2.10 11.88 2.30
C GLU A 36 -3.14 13.00 2.32
N TYR A 37 -4.09 12.90 1.41
CA TYR A 37 -5.30 13.70 1.39
C TYR A 37 -6.50 12.76 1.44
N LYS A 38 -7.48 13.06 2.31
CA LYS A 38 -8.69 12.27 2.45
C LYS A 38 -9.88 13.17 2.71
N LYS A 39 -10.95 12.99 1.96
CA LYS A 39 -12.17 13.77 2.15
C LYS A 39 -13.39 12.86 2.13
N TYR A 40 -14.27 13.13 3.06
CA TYR A 40 -15.56 12.48 3.19
C TYR A 40 -16.66 13.46 2.82
N THR A 41 -17.59 13.01 2.00
CA THR A 41 -18.85 13.67 1.74
C THR A 41 -19.98 12.74 2.16
N HIS A 42 -21.23 13.15 2.01
CA HIS A 42 -22.39 12.39 2.48
C HIS A 42 -22.44 10.94 1.98
N SER A 43 -22.06 10.71 0.73
CA SER A 43 -22.14 9.39 0.09
C SER A 43 -20.84 8.94 -0.57
N LEU A 44 -19.83 9.82 -0.64
CA LEU A 44 -18.58 9.54 -1.33
C LEU A 44 -17.40 9.89 -0.43
N SER A 45 -16.51 8.96 -0.24
CA SER A 45 -15.17 9.21 0.28
C SER A 45 -14.14 9.08 -0.83
N TYR A 46 -13.13 9.93 -0.83
CA TYR A 46 -12.01 9.81 -1.75
C TYR A 46 -10.70 10.18 -1.09
N PHE A 47 -9.65 9.57 -1.58
CA PHE A 47 -8.31 9.81 -1.05
C PHE A 47 -7.27 9.82 -2.15
N ALA A 48 -6.19 10.53 -1.88
CA ALA A 48 -4.97 10.48 -2.66
C ALA A 48 -3.78 10.36 -1.70
N LYS A 49 -2.89 9.41 -1.97
CA LYS A 49 -1.66 9.21 -1.20
C LYS A 49 -0.48 9.26 -2.13
N ALA A 50 0.63 9.81 -1.66
CA ALA A 50 1.91 9.76 -2.33
C ALA A 50 3.00 9.39 -1.32
N ASN A 51 3.79 8.38 -1.65
CA ASN A 51 4.98 7.98 -0.91
C ASN A 51 6.17 8.11 -1.85
N TYR A 52 7.06 9.02 -1.55
CA TYR A 52 8.36 9.13 -2.21
C TYR A 52 9.44 8.64 -1.26
N ALA A 53 10.35 7.83 -1.77
CA ALA A 53 11.52 7.39 -1.01
C ALA A 53 12.74 7.29 -1.91
N ASP A 54 13.87 7.77 -1.39
CA ASP A 54 15.19 7.60 -1.98
C ASP A 54 15.92 6.49 -1.19
N PHE A 55 16.24 5.40 -1.87
CA PHE A 55 16.80 4.19 -1.29
C PHE A 55 18.30 4.14 -1.53
N ASP A 56 19.04 4.14 -0.43
CA ASP A 56 20.49 3.95 -0.41
C ASP A 56 20.82 2.68 0.38
N ILE A 57 21.98 2.10 0.14
CA ILE A 57 22.46 0.92 0.85
C ILE A 57 23.56 1.36 1.81
N ASN A 58 23.37 1.03 3.10
CA ASN A 58 24.43 1.19 4.06
C ASN A 58 25.50 0.12 3.79
N ARG A 59 26.51 0.47 3.01
CA ARG A 59 27.64 -0.42 2.73
C ARG A 59 28.43 -0.62 4.00
N ILE A 60 28.14 -1.70 4.71
CA ILE A 60 29.03 -2.15 5.76
C ILE A 60 30.29 -2.68 5.09
N LYS A 61 31.44 -2.19 5.51
CA LYS A 61 32.77 -2.48 4.97
C LYS A 61 33.16 -3.96 4.96
N TYR A 62 32.37 -4.87 5.52
CA TYR A 62 32.74 -6.25 5.82
C TYR A 62 31.89 -7.34 5.20
N LEU A 63 30.92 -6.99 4.34
CA LEU A 63 30.16 -8.02 3.62
C LEU A 63 30.89 -8.44 2.35
N PRO A 64 31.05 -9.77 2.13
CA PRO A 64 31.61 -10.25 0.85
C PRO A 64 30.78 -9.72 -0.32
N PRO A 65 31.43 -9.32 -1.43
CA PRO A 65 30.76 -8.67 -2.55
C PRO A 65 29.68 -9.48 -3.24
N ASN A 66 29.55 -10.76 -2.94
CA ASN A 66 28.61 -11.69 -3.57
C ASN A 66 27.29 -11.90 -2.81
N THR A 67 27.10 -11.33 -1.62
CA THR A 67 25.89 -11.55 -0.81
C THR A 67 24.71 -10.67 -1.19
N LEU A 68 24.94 -9.65 -2.00
CA LEU A 68 23.89 -8.71 -2.41
C LEU A 68 23.74 -8.72 -3.96
N LYS A 69 23.19 -9.79 -4.49
CA LYS A 69 22.98 -9.95 -5.94
C LYS A 69 22.07 -8.88 -6.59
N ASN A 70 21.41 -8.01 -5.80
CA ASN A 70 20.51 -6.96 -6.30
C ASN A 70 20.67 -5.66 -5.51
N ASN A 71 21.90 -5.13 -5.44
CA ASN A 71 22.21 -3.83 -4.79
C ASN A 71 21.76 -2.65 -5.65
N GLN A 72 20.52 -2.63 -6.04
CA GLN A 72 19.97 -1.48 -6.77
C GLN A 72 19.65 -0.38 -5.77
N THR A 73 20.22 0.80 -5.97
CA THR A 73 19.81 2.05 -5.32
C THR A 73 18.92 2.83 -6.27
N GLY A 74 18.20 3.81 -5.72
CA GLY A 74 17.35 4.64 -6.54
C GLY A 74 16.12 5.15 -5.83
N LYS A 75 15.25 5.79 -6.59
CA LYS A 75 14.09 6.51 -6.10
C LYS A 75 12.81 5.80 -6.47
N ARG A 76 11.85 5.83 -5.56
CA ARG A 76 10.51 5.29 -5.77
C ARG A 76 9.46 6.35 -5.44
N LEU A 77 8.48 6.48 -6.32
CA LEU A 77 7.26 7.21 -6.07
C LEU A 77 6.08 6.24 -6.22
N ILE A 78 5.34 6.04 -5.15
CA ILE A 78 4.05 5.35 -5.17
C ILE A 78 2.96 6.39 -5.00
N THR A 79 1.98 6.38 -5.90
CA THR A 79 0.77 7.18 -5.76
C THR A 79 -0.44 6.26 -5.75
N GLU A 80 -1.36 6.52 -4.82
CA GLU A 80 -2.62 5.80 -4.66
C GLU A 80 -3.76 6.81 -4.73
N ILE A 81 -4.71 6.59 -5.62
CA ILE A 81 -5.92 7.39 -5.73
C ILE A 81 -7.10 6.43 -5.64
N GLY A 82 -8.00 6.69 -4.72
CA GLY A 82 -9.17 5.86 -4.53
C GLY A 82 -10.41 6.67 -4.22
N ALA A 83 -11.55 6.07 -4.53
CA ALA A 83 -12.86 6.58 -4.17
C ALA A 83 -13.76 5.42 -3.77
N GLU A 84 -14.56 5.63 -2.74
CA GLU A 84 -15.53 4.69 -2.20
C GLU A 84 -16.87 5.37 -2.02
N THR A 85 -17.93 4.69 -2.43
CA THR A 85 -19.30 5.12 -2.18
C THR A 85 -20.10 3.97 -1.59
N THR A 86 -20.98 4.29 -0.65
CA THR A 86 -21.89 3.31 -0.04
C THR A 86 -23.31 3.80 -0.14
N TYR A 87 -24.17 2.93 -0.62
CA TYR A 87 -25.61 3.15 -0.73
C TYR A 87 -26.33 2.21 0.24
N ALA A 88 -27.02 2.78 1.21
CA ALA A 88 -27.92 2.04 2.09
C ALA A 88 -29.25 1.83 1.37
N LEU A 89 -29.59 0.59 1.11
CA LEU A 89 -30.86 0.16 0.55
C LEU A 89 -31.70 -0.49 1.66
N SER A 90 -32.99 -0.71 1.42
CA SER A 90 -33.91 -1.15 2.48
C SER A 90 -33.51 -2.46 3.15
N TYR A 91 -32.80 -3.35 2.43
CA TYR A 91 -32.45 -4.70 2.93
C TYR A 91 -30.95 -4.97 2.89
N PHE A 92 -30.17 -4.17 2.21
CA PHE A 92 -28.73 -4.37 2.08
C PHE A 92 -27.99 -3.06 1.81
N ASP A 93 -26.72 -3.04 2.12
CA ASP A 93 -25.80 -1.97 1.78
C ASP A 93 -24.97 -2.39 0.57
N LEU A 94 -24.84 -1.49 -0.40
CA LEU A 94 -23.97 -1.63 -1.56
C LEU A 94 -22.80 -0.68 -1.43
N SER A 95 -21.60 -1.23 -1.38
CA SER A 95 -20.35 -0.47 -1.38
C SER A 95 -19.58 -0.69 -2.68
N ILE A 96 -19.12 0.38 -3.29
CA ILE A 96 -18.31 0.35 -4.50
C ILE A 96 -17.03 1.12 -4.21
N ASN A 97 -15.88 0.45 -4.38
CA ASN A 97 -14.55 1.02 -4.16
C ASN A 97 -13.72 0.90 -5.44
N GLY A 98 -13.16 2.02 -5.88
CA GLY A 98 -12.20 2.09 -6.98
C GLY A 98 -10.84 2.54 -6.48
N LEU A 99 -9.76 1.87 -6.91
CA LEU A 99 -8.40 2.17 -6.51
C LEU A 99 -7.47 2.13 -7.72
N LEU A 100 -6.63 3.13 -7.85
CA LEU A 100 -5.52 3.18 -8.82
C LEU A 100 -4.21 3.36 -8.08
N ILE A 101 -3.31 2.38 -8.23
CA ILE A 101 -1.95 2.45 -7.70
C ILE A 101 -0.99 2.66 -8.86
N ASN A 102 -0.16 3.71 -8.79
CA ASN A 102 0.95 3.92 -9.71
C ASN A 102 2.26 3.83 -8.95
N LYS A 103 3.19 3.02 -9.47
CA LYS A 103 4.55 2.88 -8.97
C LYS A 103 5.51 3.36 -10.03
N LYS A 104 6.35 4.34 -9.69
CA LYS A 104 7.44 4.83 -10.54
C LYS A 104 8.76 4.59 -9.85
N TYR A 105 9.68 3.98 -10.55
CA TYR A 105 11.05 3.74 -10.09
C TYR A 105 12.03 4.49 -10.98
N ASN A 106 13.05 5.05 -10.37
CA ASN A 106 14.24 5.59 -11.03
C ASN A 106 15.47 4.98 -10.37
N LEU A 107 16.12 4.06 -11.06
CA LEU A 107 17.22 3.23 -10.54
C LEU A 107 18.56 3.81 -11.01
N ASP A 108 19.54 3.89 -10.11
CA ASP A 108 20.82 4.55 -10.39
C ASP A 108 21.69 3.72 -11.34
N ASP A 109 21.82 2.41 -11.11
CA ASP A 109 22.75 1.54 -11.87
C ASP A 109 22.00 0.44 -12.64
N SER A 110 20.98 0.79 -13.40
CA SER A 110 20.18 -0.17 -14.14
C SER A 110 20.24 0.05 -15.65
N LYS A 111 20.22 -1.05 -16.40
CA LYS A 111 20.01 -1.00 -17.88
C LYS A 111 18.64 -0.42 -18.25
N THR A 112 17.68 -0.47 -17.34
CA THR A 112 16.34 0.11 -17.47
C THR A 112 16.09 1.03 -16.27
N PRO A 113 16.63 2.26 -16.27
CA PRO A 113 16.60 3.13 -15.10
C PRO A 113 15.19 3.56 -14.72
N HIS A 114 14.28 3.66 -15.68
CA HIS A 114 12.91 4.10 -15.43
C HIS A 114 11.93 2.96 -15.59
N LYS A 115 11.11 2.76 -14.59
CA LYS A 115 10.01 1.81 -14.63
C LYS A 115 8.75 2.44 -14.06
N THR A 116 7.63 2.21 -14.74
CA THR A 116 6.30 2.65 -14.29
C THR A 116 5.35 1.46 -14.36
N THR A 117 4.61 1.24 -13.28
CA THR A 117 3.58 0.20 -13.19
C THR A 117 2.30 0.84 -12.67
N SER A 118 1.18 0.61 -13.35
CA SER A 118 -0.14 1.10 -12.98
C SER A 118 -1.08 -0.08 -12.75
N ILE A 119 -1.72 -0.13 -11.59
CA ILE A 119 -2.56 -1.24 -11.14
C ILE A 119 -3.92 -0.69 -10.75
N PRO A 120 -4.91 -0.72 -11.65
CA PRO A 120 -6.29 -0.40 -11.31
C PRO A 120 -6.96 -1.59 -10.61
N SER A 121 -7.81 -1.29 -9.64
CA SER A 121 -8.63 -2.25 -8.90
C SER A 121 -10.03 -1.68 -8.69
N ILE A 122 -11.01 -2.55 -8.74
CA ILE A 122 -12.38 -2.25 -8.35
C ILE A 122 -12.89 -3.32 -7.41
N GLU A 123 -13.64 -2.92 -6.40
CA GLU A 123 -14.31 -3.79 -5.45
C GLU A 123 -15.78 -3.40 -5.36
N VAL A 124 -16.64 -4.38 -5.37
CA VAL A 124 -18.08 -4.24 -5.12
C VAL A 124 -18.44 -5.16 -3.98
N LYS A 125 -19.03 -4.61 -2.93
CA LYS A 125 -19.43 -5.34 -1.73
C LYS A 125 -20.92 -5.14 -1.50
N ILE A 126 -21.61 -6.23 -1.24
CA ILE A 126 -23.01 -6.23 -0.81
C ILE A 126 -23.04 -6.84 0.58
N SER A 127 -23.63 -6.17 1.55
CA SER A 127 -23.80 -6.66 2.90
C SER A 127 -25.20 -6.41 3.41
N SER A 128 -25.66 -7.24 4.34
CA SER A 128 -26.95 -7.10 5.00
C SER A 128 -26.78 -7.27 6.50
N LEU A 129 -27.56 -6.54 7.29
CA LEU A 129 -27.57 -6.66 8.73
C LEU A 129 -28.86 -7.35 9.18
N LEU A 130 -28.77 -8.61 9.53
CA LEU A 130 -29.86 -9.41 10.07
C LEU A 130 -29.80 -9.41 11.59
N LYS A 131 -30.89 -8.98 12.23
CA LYS A 131 -31.03 -8.92 13.69
C LYS A 131 -32.19 -9.78 14.12
N GLN A 132 -31.96 -10.68 15.05
CA GLN A 132 -33.00 -11.45 15.71
C GLN A 132 -33.03 -11.06 17.18
N PRO A 133 -33.98 -10.22 17.60
CA PRO A 133 -34.16 -9.90 19.03
C PRO A 133 -34.77 -11.09 19.77
N SER A 134 -34.21 -11.45 20.91
CA SER A 134 -34.78 -12.38 21.86
C SER A 134 -34.83 -11.74 23.25
N GLN A 135 -35.71 -12.21 24.13
CA GLN A 135 -35.83 -11.67 25.49
C GLN A 135 -34.53 -11.74 26.33
N LYS A 136 -33.59 -12.63 25.94
CA LYS A 136 -32.35 -12.87 26.70
C LYS A 136 -31.08 -12.59 25.91
N SER A 137 -31.18 -12.39 24.61
CA SER A 137 -30.00 -12.22 23.73
C SER A 137 -30.35 -11.50 22.43
N LEU A 138 -29.38 -10.86 21.83
CA LEU A 138 -29.45 -10.27 20.49
C LEU A 138 -28.53 -11.09 19.58
N ALA A 139 -29.08 -11.81 18.61
CA ALA A 139 -28.30 -12.44 17.56
C ALA A 139 -28.18 -11.47 16.37
N ILE A 140 -26.95 -11.25 15.91
CA ILE A 140 -26.64 -10.41 14.74
C ILE A 140 -25.89 -11.28 13.74
N LEU A 141 -26.36 -11.30 12.49
CA LEU A 141 -25.69 -11.93 11.37
C LEU A 141 -25.46 -10.87 10.27
N VAL A 142 -24.24 -10.78 9.80
CA VAL A 142 -23.85 -9.84 8.72
C VAL A 142 -23.30 -10.66 7.54
N PRO A 143 -24.16 -11.19 6.66
CA PRO A 143 -23.68 -11.80 5.42
C PRO A 143 -23.10 -10.75 4.50
N GLU A 144 -21.96 -11.09 3.87
CA GLU A 144 -21.27 -10.24 2.91
C GLU A 144 -20.93 -11.02 1.65
N ILE A 145 -21.10 -10.37 0.49
CA ILE A 145 -20.62 -10.83 -0.79
C ILE A 145 -19.66 -9.77 -1.33
N VAL A 146 -18.44 -10.16 -1.63
CA VAL A 146 -17.42 -9.26 -2.16
C VAL A 146 -16.96 -9.76 -3.52
N TYR A 147 -17.03 -8.89 -4.52
CA TYR A 147 -16.41 -9.08 -5.81
C TYR A 147 -15.27 -8.09 -5.97
N GLN A 148 -14.05 -8.58 -6.18
CA GLN A 148 -12.88 -7.75 -6.42
C GLN A 148 -12.21 -8.14 -7.72
N LYS A 149 -11.88 -7.13 -8.53
CA LYS A 149 -11.09 -7.30 -9.75
C LYS A 149 -9.90 -6.36 -9.73
N THR A 150 -8.71 -6.94 -9.80
CA THR A 150 -7.45 -6.20 -9.95
C THR A 150 -6.79 -6.64 -11.24
N ASN A 151 -6.36 -5.70 -12.08
CA ASN A 151 -5.67 -6.06 -13.31
C ASN A 151 -4.27 -6.57 -12.99
N TYR A 152 -3.99 -7.78 -13.49
CA TYR A 152 -2.67 -8.38 -13.37
C TYR A 152 -1.61 -7.51 -14.05
N LYS A 153 -0.52 -7.25 -13.35
CA LYS A 153 0.70 -6.63 -13.89
C LYS A 153 1.91 -7.42 -13.42
N ASN A 154 2.75 -7.81 -14.37
CA ASN A 154 4.00 -8.49 -14.02
C ASN A 154 4.93 -7.53 -13.27
N GLN A 155 5.15 -7.83 -11.99
CA GLN A 155 6.00 -7.09 -11.08
C GLN A 155 7.32 -7.81 -10.76
N SER A 156 7.63 -8.92 -11.46
CA SER A 156 8.83 -9.72 -11.20
C SER A 156 10.15 -8.96 -11.37
N ARG A 157 10.11 -7.86 -12.11
CA ARG A 157 11.26 -6.96 -12.33
C ARG A 157 11.20 -5.69 -11.49
N ASP A 158 10.22 -5.57 -10.58
CA ASP A 158 10.17 -4.42 -9.68
C ASP A 158 11.31 -4.56 -8.66
N PRO A 159 12.03 -3.47 -8.36
CA PRO A 159 13.07 -3.51 -7.35
C PRO A 159 12.47 -3.85 -5.98
N ILE A 160 13.17 -4.68 -5.23
CA ILE A 160 12.73 -5.11 -3.90
C ILE A 160 13.47 -4.23 -2.88
N PHE A 161 12.97 -3.04 -2.65
CA PHE A 161 13.53 -2.14 -1.64
C PHE A 161 13.01 -2.45 -0.23
N ASP A 162 11.76 -2.89 -0.09
CA ASP A 162 11.05 -3.08 1.18
C ASP A 162 10.39 -4.46 1.24
N LEU A 163 11.15 -5.51 1.52
CA LEU A 163 10.60 -6.87 1.67
C LEU A 163 9.67 -7.02 2.89
N HIS A 164 9.75 -6.12 3.86
CA HIS A 164 9.05 -6.24 5.15
C HIS A 164 7.99 -5.19 5.42
N GLN A 165 7.70 -4.28 4.49
CA GLN A 165 6.69 -3.24 4.69
C GLN A 165 5.36 -3.52 3.99
N SER A 166 4.86 -4.74 4.05
CA SER A 166 3.46 -5.03 3.74
C SER A 166 2.50 -4.72 4.92
N ASN A 167 2.95 -3.99 5.92
CA ASN A 167 2.08 -3.47 6.98
C ASN A 167 1.36 -2.18 6.56
N TYR A 168 0.81 -2.14 5.36
CA TYR A 168 -0.27 -1.22 5.07
C TYR A 168 -1.53 -1.82 5.71
N GLY A 169 -2.03 -1.11 6.74
CA GLY A 169 -3.09 -1.56 7.59
C GLY A 169 -4.25 -2.22 6.85
N ASN A 170 -4.72 -3.30 7.42
CA ASN A 170 -5.98 -4.02 7.23
C ASN A 170 -6.54 -4.28 5.81
N PHE A 171 -5.87 -3.87 4.75
CA PHE A 171 -6.15 -4.35 3.42
C PHE A 171 -5.28 -5.57 3.14
N ASN A 172 -5.90 -6.71 2.91
CA ASN A 172 -5.24 -7.95 2.51
C ASN A 172 -4.58 -7.80 1.13
N TRP A 173 -3.48 -7.06 1.05
CA TRP A 173 -2.65 -6.90 -0.15
C TRP A 173 -1.88 -8.17 -0.54
N LEU A 174 -2.00 -9.22 0.27
CA LEU A 174 -1.41 -10.53 0.00
C LEU A 174 -1.89 -11.13 -1.32
N ASN A 175 -3.04 -10.74 -1.83
CA ASN A 175 -3.57 -11.27 -3.09
C ASN A 175 -3.05 -10.59 -4.36
N THR A 176 -2.33 -9.48 -4.29
CA THR A 176 -1.77 -8.84 -5.49
C THR A 176 -0.44 -9.43 -5.94
N ARG A 177 0.14 -10.37 -5.18
CA ARG A 177 1.40 -11.05 -5.53
C ARG A 177 1.23 -12.41 -6.18
N TYR A 178 0.05 -13.02 -6.13
CA TYR A 178 -0.15 -14.42 -6.52
C TYR A 178 -1.17 -14.64 -7.64
N PHE A 179 -1.51 -13.59 -8.39
CA PHE A 179 -2.33 -13.76 -9.59
C PHE A 179 -1.66 -13.14 -10.81
#